data_71c84473dbcf86ae9de2c7055bcaa082
#
_entry.id   71c84473dbcf86ae9de2c7055bcaa082
#
_cell.length_a   1.000
_cell.length_b   1.000
_cell.length_c   1.000
_cell.angle_alpha   90.00
_cell.angle_beta   90.00
_cell.angle_gamma   90.00
#
_symmetry.space_group_name_H-M   'P 1'
#
loop_
_entity.id
_entity.type
_entity.pdbx_description
1 polymer ?
#
loop_
_entity_poly.entity_id
_entity_poly.type
_entity_poly.pdbx_seq_one_letter_code
_entity_poly.pdbx_strand_id
1 'polypeptide(L)'
;MKETIIVLENVTKKYDKDIIFSKVNLNINKGESIAIVGKNGKGKSTFLRVISGLTKIEEGNITYSRKLKFNFVPENFTKLNITAREYISLIADIEGINKKDLKEKLGYLIEEFFLEDIMDTPIKFLSKGTIQKVSALQALLTKPDVLLLDEPLSGQDIASQRNFIKMVKLLIRNGVTVLMACHEILLIKELSNRILEIDNKSINEVSKDDLEDINVSTMVFVNDIGLKSFLDENSEKVISFNEEEGKMTIRVRSDISNEFLKEIINHGYVLKYYEE
;
A
#
# COMPACT_ATOMS: atom_id res chain seq x y z
N MET A 1 17.98 -10.06 21.46
CA MET A 1 16.58 -10.44 21.09
C MET A 1 15.88 -9.20 20.57
N LYS A 2 15.09 -9.30 19.50
CA LYS A 2 14.28 -8.17 19.01
C LYS A 2 13.16 -7.90 20.03
N GLU A 3 12.87 -6.63 20.33
CA GLU A 3 11.79 -6.22 21.24
C GLU A 3 10.44 -6.37 20.53
N THR A 4 9.59 -7.31 20.97
CA THR A 4 8.22 -7.44 20.45
C THR A 4 7.35 -6.31 20.98
N ILE A 5 6.68 -5.57 20.08
CA ILE A 5 5.86 -4.42 20.44
C ILE A 5 4.37 -4.64 20.24
N ILE A 6 3.97 -5.58 19.36
CA ILE A 6 2.57 -5.97 19.13
C ILE A 6 2.49 -7.48 19.03
N VAL A 7 1.53 -8.09 19.76
CA VAL A 7 1.26 -9.53 19.72
C VAL A 7 -0.20 -9.74 19.38
N LEU A 8 -0.47 -10.54 18.36
CA LEU A 8 -1.80 -11.01 17.98
C LEU A 8 -1.92 -12.49 18.40
N GLU A 9 -3.00 -12.83 19.10
CA GLU A 9 -3.29 -14.19 19.57
C GLU A 9 -4.69 -14.61 19.13
N ASN A 10 -4.76 -15.57 18.21
CA ASN A 10 -6.01 -16.10 17.65
C ASN A 10 -6.98 -15.04 17.14
N VAL A 11 -6.45 -13.97 16.53
CA VAL A 11 -7.24 -12.81 16.09
C VAL A 11 -8.10 -13.19 14.89
N THR A 12 -9.41 -12.92 15.00
CA THR A 12 -10.39 -13.10 13.92
C THR A 12 -11.11 -11.78 13.66
N LYS A 13 -11.17 -11.38 12.38
CA LYS A 13 -11.92 -10.22 11.90
C LYS A 13 -13.02 -10.64 10.94
N LYS A 14 -14.24 -10.13 11.21
CA LYS A 14 -15.43 -10.34 10.37
C LYS A 14 -16.09 -8.99 10.07
N TYR A 15 -16.79 -8.92 8.96
CA TYR A 15 -17.81 -7.90 8.69
C TYR A 15 -19.12 -8.66 8.43
N ASP A 16 -20.13 -8.47 9.28
CA ASP A 16 -21.35 -9.25 9.29
C ASP A 16 -21.07 -10.77 9.32
N LYS A 17 -21.34 -11.46 8.21
CA LYS A 17 -21.10 -12.91 8.06
C LYS A 17 -19.77 -13.23 7.36
N ASP A 18 -19.12 -12.24 6.80
CA ASP A 18 -17.92 -12.44 5.98
C ASP A 18 -16.64 -12.40 6.83
N ILE A 19 -15.96 -13.53 6.91
CA ILE A 19 -14.67 -13.63 7.58
C ILE A 19 -13.62 -13.03 6.64
N ILE A 20 -12.90 -12.01 7.14
CA ILE A 20 -11.78 -11.38 6.43
C ILE A 20 -10.51 -12.17 6.68
N PHE A 21 -10.20 -12.45 7.95
CA PHE A 21 -9.15 -13.37 8.36
C PHE A 21 -9.49 -13.97 9.73
N SER A 22 -8.95 -15.15 10.01
CA SER A 22 -9.28 -15.89 11.23
C SER A 22 -8.07 -16.53 11.88
N LYS A 23 -8.09 -16.59 13.22
CA LYS A 23 -7.10 -17.26 14.08
C LYS A 23 -5.66 -16.82 13.80
N VAL A 24 -5.46 -15.55 13.49
CA VAL A 24 -4.14 -14.98 13.21
C VAL A 24 -3.31 -14.94 14.48
N ASN A 25 -2.12 -15.53 14.42
CA ASN A 25 -1.10 -15.44 15.46
C ASN A 25 0.13 -14.79 14.86
N LEU A 26 0.54 -13.63 15.39
CA LEU A 26 1.62 -12.84 14.81
C LEU A 26 2.32 -12.01 15.87
N ASN A 27 3.65 -11.96 15.80
CA ASN A 27 4.47 -11.03 16.58
C ASN A 27 5.07 -9.98 15.64
N ILE A 28 4.96 -8.72 16.03
CA ILE A 28 5.59 -7.59 15.34
C ILE A 28 6.63 -6.99 16.27
N ASN A 29 7.86 -6.93 15.80
CA ASN A 29 8.97 -6.42 16.58
C ASN A 29 9.28 -4.97 16.21
N LYS A 30 9.86 -4.24 17.14
CA LYS A 30 10.31 -2.87 16.95
C LYS A 30 11.32 -2.77 15.82
N GLY A 31 11.13 -1.78 14.93
CA GLY A 31 11.98 -1.55 13.79
C GLY A 31 11.82 -2.56 12.65
N GLU A 32 10.84 -3.47 12.72
CA GLU A 32 10.49 -4.29 11.56
C GLU A 32 9.79 -3.46 10.48
N SER A 33 10.03 -3.83 9.24
CA SER A 33 9.30 -3.29 8.09
C SER A 33 8.62 -4.45 7.36
N ILE A 34 7.29 -4.48 7.45
CA ILE A 34 6.46 -5.59 7.02
C ILE A 34 5.60 -5.14 5.83
N ALA A 35 5.75 -5.83 4.70
CA ALA A 35 4.82 -5.70 3.58
C ALA A 35 3.65 -6.68 3.77
N ILE A 36 2.44 -6.22 3.51
CA ILE A 36 1.21 -7.00 3.52
C ILE A 36 0.72 -7.07 2.08
N VAL A 37 0.77 -8.24 1.51
CA VAL A 37 0.43 -8.51 0.10
C VAL A 37 -0.83 -9.37 0.00
N GLY A 38 -1.39 -9.48 -1.18
CA GLY A 38 -2.60 -10.25 -1.47
C GLY A 38 -3.53 -9.52 -2.42
N LYS A 39 -4.45 -10.24 -3.04
CA LYS A 39 -5.41 -9.69 -4.02
C LYS A 39 -6.26 -8.57 -3.42
N ASN A 40 -6.82 -7.72 -4.29
CA ASN A 40 -7.71 -6.63 -3.87
C ASN A 40 -8.96 -7.18 -3.13
N GLY A 41 -9.39 -6.45 -2.11
CA GLY A 41 -10.53 -6.88 -1.28
C GLY A 41 -10.23 -7.98 -0.25
N LYS A 42 -9.03 -8.55 -0.18
CA LYS A 42 -8.68 -9.63 0.76
C LYS A 42 -8.46 -9.18 2.21
N GLY A 43 -8.51 -7.88 2.49
CA GLY A 43 -8.46 -7.38 3.87
C GLY A 43 -7.14 -6.73 4.29
N LYS A 44 -6.23 -6.37 3.37
CA LYS A 44 -4.96 -5.68 3.66
C LYS A 44 -5.19 -4.41 4.50
N SER A 45 -6.02 -3.49 4.01
CA SER A 45 -6.38 -2.25 4.74
C SER A 45 -7.08 -2.53 6.06
N THR A 46 -7.92 -3.58 6.11
CA THR A 46 -8.59 -4.01 7.34
C THR A 46 -7.58 -4.47 8.37
N PHE A 47 -6.55 -5.21 7.95
CA PHE A 47 -5.50 -5.68 8.85
C PHE A 47 -4.69 -4.52 9.45
N LEU A 48 -4.33 -3.50 8.66
CA LEU A 48 -3.70 -2.28 9.19
C LEU A 48 -4.57 -1.57 10.22
N ARG A 49 -5.89 -1.45 9.95
CA ARG A 49 -6.84 -0.84 10.89
C ARG A 49 -7.04 -1.66 12.16
N VAL A 50 -6.98 -2.98 12.07
CA VAL A 50 -7.03 -3.88 13.25
C VAL A 50 -5.79 -3.67 14.11
N ILE A 51 -4.59 -3.67 13.54
CA ILE A 51 -3.32 -3.48 14.26
C ILE A 51 -3.25 -2.12 14.95
N SER A 52 -3.81 -1.07 14.35
CA SER A 52 -3.83 0.27 14.96
C SER A 52 -4.97 0.49 15.96
N GLY A 53 -5.85 -0.49 16.15
CA GLY A 53 -7.03 -0.35 17.01
C GLY A 53 -8.14 0.52 16.42
N LEU A 54 -8.06 0.91 15.14
CA LEU A 54 -9.10 1.69 14.44
C LEU A 54 -10.35 0.87 14.13
N THR A 55 -10.26 -0.46 14.19
CA THR A 55 -11.42 -1.34 14.07
C THR A 55 -11.33 -2.48 15.09
N LYS A 56 -12.48 -2.91 15.59
CA LYS A 56 -12.56 -3.99 16.59
C LYS A 56 -12.36 -5.36 15.91
N ILE A 57 -11.90 -6.30 16.69
CA ILE A 57 -11.82 -7.73 16.35
C ILE A 57 -13.02 -8.45 16.97
N GLU A 58 -13.40 -9.59 16.41
CA GLU A 58 -14.50 -10.40 16.91
C GLU A 58 -14.03 -11.51 17.86
N GLU A 59 -12.80 -12.03 17.66
CA GLU A 59 -12.22 -13.08 18.49
C GLU A 59 -10.72 -12.85 18.65
N GLY A 60 -10.15 -13.39 19.73
CA GLY A 60 -8.72 -13.30 20.02
C GLY A 60 -8.34 -12.06 20.83
N ASN A 61 -7.06 -11.75 20.87
CA ASN A 61 -6.51 -10.64 21.61
C ASN A 61 -5.37 -9.95 20.84
N ILE A 62 -5.23 -8.63 21.06
CA ILE A 62 -4.08 -7.85 20.57
C ILE A 62 -3.46 -7.14 21.77
N THR A 63 -2.20 -7.45 22.04
CA THR A 63 -1.44 -6.86 23.14
C THR A 63 -0.35 -5.94 22.59
N TYR A 64 -0.24 -4.76 23.18
CA TYR A 64 0.82 -3.80 22.90
C TYR A 64 1.77 -3.71 24.08
N SER A 65 3.08 -3.71 23.83
CA SER A 65 4.10 -3.64 24.91
C SER A 65 3.98 -2.36 25.77
N ARG A 66 3.44 -1.29 25.17
CA ARG A 66 3.14 0.01 25.79
C ARG A 66 2.13 0.78 24.95
N LYS A 67 1.74 1.97 25.34
CA LYS A 67 1.00 2.88 24.47
C LYS A 67 1.87 3.27 23.27
N LEU A 68 1.52 2.79 22.08
CA LEU A 68 2.21 3.07 20.83
C LEU A 68 1.58 4.28 20.11
N LYS A 69 2.42 5.08 19.48
CA LYS A 69 2.01 6.15 18.58
C LYS A 69 1.97 5.61 17.15
N PHE A 70 0.80 5.65 16.52
CA PHE A 70 0.58 5.27 15.14
C PHE A 70 0.41 6.50 14.26
N ASN A 71 1.13 6.56 13.15
CA ASN A 71 0.82 7.46 12.03
C ASN A 71 0.31 6.61 10.86
N PHE A 72 -0.67 7.13 10.11
CA PHE A 72 -1.34 6.37 9.05
C PHE A 72 -1.44 7.18 7.77
N VAL A 73 -1.02 6.59 6.66
CA VAL A 73 -1.28 7.03 5.28
C VAL A 73 -2.35 6.12 4.71
N PRO A 74 -3.63 6.53 4.67
CA PRO A 74 -4.71 5.72 4.12
C PRO A 74 -4.70 5.75 2.59
N GLU A 75 -5.19 4.69 1.95
CA GLU A 75 -5.42 4.64 0.51
C GLU A 75 -6.35 5.76 0.02
N ASN A 76 -7.42 6.00 0.76
CA ASN A 76 -8.41 7.01 0.46
C ASN A 76 -8.44 8.07 1.56
N PHE A 77 -7.95 9.25 1.22
CA PHE A 77 -7.98 10.40 2.11
C PHE A 77 -9.25 11.24 1.90
N THR A 78 -9.80 11.76 2.99
CA THR A 78 -11.05 12.53 2.95
C THR A 78 -10.88 13.86 2.22
N LYS A 79 -11.81 14.19 1.31
CA LYS A 79 -11.86 15.48 0.63
C LYS A 79 -12.39 16.58 1.55
N LEU A 80 -11.48 17.27 2.24
CA LEU A 80 -11.80 18.33 3.20
C LEU A 80 -11.98 19.70 2.51
N ASN A 81 -12.82 20.56 3.11
CA ASN A 81 -13.04 21.94 2.65
C ASN A 81 -12.11 22.95 3.33
N ILE A 82 -10.91 22.51 3.70
CA ILE A 82 -9.82 23.34 4.22
C ILE A 82 -8.59 23.16 3.35
N THR A 83 -7.68 24.12 3.36
CA THR A 83 -6.44 24.04 2.59
C THR A 83 -5.50 22.99 3.17
N ALA A 84 -4.56 22.50 2.35
CA ALA A 84 -3.52 21.58 2.82
C ALA A 84 -2.71 22.19 3.98
N ARG A 85 -2.40 23.49 3.91
CA ARG A 85 -1.68 24.23 4.96
C ARG A 85 -2.47 24.29 6.27
N GLU A 86 -3.75 24.61 6.21
CA GLU A 86 -4.64 24.63 7.39
C GLU A 86 -4.72 23.23 8.02
N TYR A 87 -4.92 22.21 7.20
CA TYR A 87 -4.97 20.82 7.66
C TYR A 87 -3.69 20.43 8.41
N ILE A 88 -2.52 20.67 7.81
CA ILE A 88 -1.23 20.34 8.43
C ILE A 88 -0.99 21.14 9.71
N SER A 89 -1.42 22.41 9.75
CA SER A 89 -1.32 23.23 10.96
C SER A 89 -2.17 22.67 12.10
N LEU A 90 -3.40 22.23 11.80
CA LEU A 90 -4.27 21.58 12.80
C LEU A 90 -3.66 20.27 13.33
N ILE A 91 -3.09 19.46 12.44
CA ILE A 91 -2.38 18.23 12.87
C ILE A 91 -1.17 18.57 13.75
N ALA A 92 -0.41 19.61 13.40
CA ALA A 92 0.74 20.03 14.20
C ALA A 92 0.32 20.52 15.60
N ASP A 93 -0.79 21.25 15.70
CA ASP A 93 -1.35 21.70 16.99
C ASP A 93 -1.78 20.50 17.85
N ILE A 94 -2.46 19.50 17.26
CA ILE A 94 -2.86 18.25 17.95
C ILE A 94 -1.61 17.49 18.43
N GLU A 95 -0.54 17.46 17.62
CA GLU A 95 0.72 16.79 17.93
C GLU A 95 1.61 17.59 18.89
N GLY A 96 1.24 18.81 19.25
CA GLY A 96 2.00 19.68 20.14
C GLY A 96 3.31 20.19 19.54
N ILE A 97 3.40 20.30 18.21
CA ILE A 97 4.58 20.80 17.49
C ILE A 97 4.61 22.33 17.61
N ASN A 98 5.69 22.89 18.10
CA ASN A 98 5.82 24.33 18.16
C ASN A 98 5.97 24.95 16.76
N LYS A 99 5.59 26.24 16.62
CA LYS A 99 5.54 26.91 15.31
C LYS A 99 6.88 26.98 14.59
N LYS A 100 8.00 27.06 15.33
CA LYS A 100 9.34 27.15 14.72
C LYS A 100 9.73 25.82 14.10
N ASP A 101 9.60 24.73 14.86
CA ASP A 101 9.93 23.38 14.38
C ASP A 101 9.00 22.95 13.25
N LEU A 102 7.70 23.34 13.32
CA LEU A 102 6.75 23.12 12.24
C LEU A 102 7.20 23.80 10.94
N LYS A 103 7.57 25.09 11.02
CA LYS A 103 7.96 25.86 9.82
C LYS A 103 9.17 25.23 9.11
N GLU A 104 10.18 24.82 9.87
CA GLU A 104 11.39 24.22 9.32
C GLU A 104 11.08 22.87 8.67
N LYS A 105 10.43 21.98 9.42
CA LYS A 105 10.14 20.62 8.96
C LYS A 105 9.12 20.61 7.82
N LEU A 106 8.10 21.45 7.90
CA LEU A 106 7.08 21.58 6.86
C LEU A 106 7.68 22.13 5.56
N GLY A 107 8.57 23.12 5.64
CA GLY A 107 9.27 23.65 4.47
C GLY A 107 10.02 22.55 3.71
N TYR A 108 10.81 21.75 4.43
CA TYR A 108 11.52 20.61 3.86
C TYR A 108 10.58 19.58 3.19
N LEU A 109 9.48 19.21 3.88
CA LEU A 109 8.53 18.22 3.36
C LEU A 109 7.76 18.74 2.14
N ILE A 110 7.39 20.04 2.12
CA ILE A 110 6.72 20.65 0.98
C ILE A 110 7.61 20.57 -0.26
N GLU A 111 8.89 20.92 -0.14
CA GLU A 111 9.88 20.87 -1.22
C GLU A 111 10.07 19.43 -1.74
N GLU A 112 10.27 18.48 -0.85
CA GLU A 112 10.50 17.07 -1.23
C GLU A 112 9.28 16.43 -1.94
N PHE A 113 8.07 16.88 -1.67
CA PHE A 113 6.84 16.39 -2.32
C PHE A 113 6.33 17.27 -3.45
N PHE A 114 7.03 18.39 -3.76
CA PHE A 114 6.62 19.35 -4.80
C PHE A 114 5.20 19.89 -4.57
N LEU A 115 4.95 20.42 -3.38
CA LEU A 115 3.61 20.87 -2.93
C LEU A 115 3.49 22.39 -2.79
N GLU A 116 4.52 23.17 -3.17
CA GLU A 116 4.60 24.62 -2.96
C GLU A 116 3.36 25.34 -3.47
N ASP A 117 2.97 25.06 -4.70
CA ASP A 117 1.89 25.77 -5.41
C ASP A 117 0.49 25.38 -4.94
N ILE A 118 0.36 24.27 -4.19
CA ILE A 118 -0.96 23.73 -3.84
C ILE A 118 -1.33 23.85 -2.36
N MET A 119 -0.38 24.27 -1.51
CA MET A 119 -0.61 24.30 -0.05
C MET A 119 -1.79 25.16 0.37
N ASP A 120 -2.12 26.17 -0.40
CA ASP A 120 -3.23 27.10 -0.14
C ASP A 120 -4.51 26.72 -0.93
N THR A 121 -4.51 25.56 -1.58
CA THR A 121 -5.68 25.00 -2.27
C THR A 121 -6.47 24.08 -1.33
N PRO A 122 -7.81 24.21 -1.26
CA PRO A 122 -8.63 23.28 -0.49
C PRO A 122 -8.46 21.83 -0.97
N ILE A 123 -8.29 20.89 -0.02
CA ILE A 123 -7.97 19.47 -0.28
C ILE A 123 -9.00 18.83 -1.23
N LYS A 124 -10.27 19.21 -1.16
CA LYS A 124 -11.32 18.66 -2.04
C LYS A 124 -11.09 18.93 -3.53
N PHE A 125 -10.28 19.91 -3.90
CA PHE A 125 -9.98 20.27 -5.29
C PHE A 125 -8.67 19.67 -5.79
N LEU A 126 -7.90 19.02 -4.93
CA LEU A 126 -6.65 18.38 -5.30
C LEU A 126 -6.88 17.06 -6.06
N SER A 127 -5.95 16.70 -6.91
CA SER A 127 -5.93 15.39 -7.58
C SER A 127 -5.72 14.26 -6.55
N LYS A 128 -6.07 13.01 -6.90
CA LYS A 128 -5.83 11.85 -6.03
C LYS A 128 -4.37 11.75 -5.60
N GLY A 129 -3.43 11.88 -6.55
CA GLY A 129 -2.00 11.81 -6.26
C GLY A 129 -1.51 12.94 -5.35
N THR A 130 -2.01 14.17 -5.56
CA THR A 130 -1.67 15.32 -4.70
C THR A 130 -2.23 15.14 -3.28
N ILE A 131 -3.45 14.65 -3.15
CA ILE A 131 -4.03 14.31 -1.85
C ILE A 131 -3.19 13.26 -1.13
N GLN A 132 -2.69 12.25 -1.85
CA GLN A 132 -1.84 11.21 -1.28
C GLN A 132 -0.49 11.77 -0.80
N LYS A 133 0.10 12.74 -1.51
CA LYS A 133 1.29 13.46 -1.05
C LYS A 133 1.03 14.25 0.25
N VAL A 134 -0.12 14.93 0.36
CA VAL A 134 -0.52 15.64 1.59
C VAL A 134 -0.71 14.65 2.75
N SER A 135 -1.31 13.50 2.48
CA SER A 135 -1.46 12.41 3.46
C SER A 135 -0.10 11.85 3.92
N ALA A 136 0.84 11.66 2.99
CA ALA A 136 2.20 11.25 3.32
C ALA A 136 2.92 12.31 4.18
N LEU A 137 2.80 13.59 3.80
CA LEU A 137 3.40 14.71 4.52
C LEU A 137 2.93 14.74 5.99
N GLN A 138 1.60 14.62 6.23
CA GLN A 138 1.08 14.61 7.60
C GLN A 138 1.61 13.42 8.42
N ALA A 139 1.72 12.24 7.82
CA ALA A 139 2.19 11.06 8.51
C ALA A 139 3.70 11.12 8.84
N LEU A 140 4.47 11.87 8.04
CA LEU A 140 5.91 12.09 8.23
C LEU A 140 6.23 13.32 9.11
N LEU A 141 5.23 14.12 9.45
CA LEU A 141 5.41 15.32 10.26
C LEU A 141 5.96 15.03 11.66
N THR A 142 5.60 13.90 12.24
CA THR A 142 6.14 13.44 13.52
C THR A 142 6.79 12.06 13.39
N LYS A 143 7.63 11.71 14.36
CA LYS A 143 8.18 10.36 14.44
C LYS A 143 7.22 9.45 15.21
N PRO A 144 6.56 8.47 14.57
CA PRO A 144 5.72 7.49 15.25
C PRO A 144 6.55 6.33 15.81
N ASP A 145 5.92 5.47 16.62
CA ASP A 145 6.43 4.14 16.94
C ASP A 145 6.16 3.17 15.78
N VAL A 146 4.98 3.32 15.17
CA VAL A 146 4.52 2.50 14.05
C VAL A 146 3.95 3.39 12.95
N LEU A 147 4.47 3.26 11.75
CA LEU A 147 3.96 3.90 10.53
C LEU A 147 3.16 2.88 9.72
N LEU A 148 1.92 3.20 9.43
CA LEU A 148 1.01 2.40 8.62
C LEU A 148 0.82 3.05 7.25
N LEU A 149 1.02 2.28 6.19
CA LEU A 149 0.95 2.72 4.81
C LEU A 149 -0.05 1.84 4.05
N ASP A 150 -1.10 2.43 3.52
CA ASP A 150 -2.14 1.74 2.74
C ASP A 150 -2.12 2.30 1.32
N GLU A 151 -1.56 1.55 0.37
CA GLU A 151 -1.32 1.93 -1.04
C GLU A 151 -0.70 3.34 -1.18
N PRO A 152 0.45 3.60 -0.52
CA PRO A 152 0.94 4.96 -0.30
C PRO A 152 1.41 5.66 -1.57
N LEU A 153 1.76 4.92 -2.63
CA LEU A 153 2.30 5.49 -3.88
C LEU A 153 1.24 5.74 -4.95
N SER A 154 -0.01 5.33 -4.70
CA SER A 154 -1.10 5.41 -5.67
C SER A 154 -1.28 6.83 -6.22
N GLY A 155 -1.16 6.99 -7.55
CA GLY A 155 -1.37 8.25 -8.26
C GLY A 155 -0.28 9.30 -8.07
N GLN A 156 0.84 8.99 -7.42
CA GLN A 156 2.00 9.87 -7.30
C GLN A 156 2.92 9.76 -8.53
N ASP A 157 3.59 10.86 -8.87
CA ASP A 157 4.66 10.86 -9.86
C ASP A 157 5.94 10.17 -9.34
N ILE A 158 6.78 9.70 -10.27
CA ILE A 158 7.99 8.92 -9.97
C ILE A 158 8.95 9.66 -9.01
N ALA A 159 9.09 10.98 -9.15
CA ALA A 159 10.00 11.76 -8.30
C ALA A 159 9.50 11.78 -6.85
N SER A 160 8.19 12.03 -6.65
CA SER A 160 7.55 11.99 -5.33
C SER A 160 7.60 10.59 -4.71
N GLN A 161 7.39 9.53 -5.50
CA GLN A 161 7.52 8.14 -5.03
C GLN A 161 8.94 7.86 -4.49
N ARG A 162 9.98 8.26 -5.23
CA ARG A 162 11.39 8.09 -4.81
C ARG A 162 11.69 8.83 -3.50
N ASN A 163 11.21 10.07 -3.38
CA ASN A 163 11.40 10.86 -2.17
C ASN A 163 10.66 10.23 -0.97
N PHE A 164 9.41 9.76 -1.17
CA PHE A 164 8.68 9.03 -0.16
C PHE A 164 9.43 7.78 0.34
N ILE A 165 9.92 6.94 -0.58
CA ILE A 165 10.70 5.75 -0.25
C ILE A 165 11.96 6.12 0.55
N LYS A 166 12.69 7.16 0.13
CA LYS A 166 13.88 7.66 0.84
C LYS A 166 13.56 8.06 2.28
N MET A 167 12.45 8.79 2.49
CA MET A 167 12.03 9.23 3.82
C MET A 167 11.60 8.06 4.71
N VAL A 168 10.84 7.11 4.18
CA VAL A 168 10.42 5.91 4.92
C VAL A 168 11.64 5.05 5.29
N LYS A 169 12.62 4.90 4.40
CA LYS A 169 13.91 4.24 4.70
C LYS A 169 14.62 4.89 5.89
N LEU A 170 14.62 6.21 5.94
CA LEU A 170 15.24 6.94 7.05
C LEU A 170 14.51 6.66 8.37
N LEU A 171 13.18 6.61 8.37
CA LEU A 171 12.40 6.26 9.55
C LEU A 171 12.69 4.83 10.03
N ILE A 172 12.75 3.85 9.10
CA ILE A 172 13.10 2.45 9.42
C ILE A 172 14.49 2.38 10.07
N ARG A 173 15.49 3.05 9.48
CA ARG A 173 16.85 3.13 10.04
C ARG A 173 16.89 3.76 11.44
N ASN A 174 15.96 4.67 11.73
CA ASN A 174 15.78 5.30 13.04
C ASN A 174 14.88 4.49 14.00
N GLY A 175 14.61 3.22 13.68
CA GLY A 175 13.89 2.28 14.55
C GLY A 175 12.38 2.41 14.54
N VAL A 176 11.78 3.11 13.57
CA VAL A 176 10.32 3.10 13.36
C VAL A 176 9.91 1.77 12.77
N THR A 177 8.87 1.16 13.31
CA THR A 177 8.24 -0.03 12.75
C THR A 177 7.31 0.40 11.62
N VAL A 178 7.37 -0.29 10.48
CA VAL A 178 6.55 0.06 9.30
C VAL A 178 5.72 -1.16 8.89
N LEU A 179 4.41 -0.96 8.71
CA LEU A 179 3.53 -1.93 8.08
C LEU A 179 2.93 -1.30 6.83
N MET A 180 3.08 -1.94 5.69
CA MET A 180 2.61 -1.41 4.42
C MET A 180 1.73 -2.42 3.69
N ALA A 181 0.50 -2.05 3.38
CA ALA A 181 -0.35 -2.75 2.42
C ALA A 181 -0.06 -2.15 1.05
N CYS A 182 0.48 -2.93 0.16
CA CYS A 182 0.88 -2.48 -1.18
C CYS A 182 1.02 -3.66 -2.15
N HIS A 183 1.00 -3.35 -3.42
CA HIS A 183 1.26 -4.30 -4.50
C HIS A 183 2.48 -3.91 -5.35
N GLU A 184 3.05 -2.73 -5.14
CA GLU A 184 4.23 -2.28 -5.87
C GLU A 184 5.49 -3.04 -5.42
N ILE A 185 5.99 -3.91 -6.29
CA ILE A 185 7.19 -4.73 -6.03
C ILE A 185 8.39 -3.87 -5.62
N LEU A 186 8.54 -2.69 -6.23
CA LEU A 186 9.63 -1.77 -5.89
C LEU A 186 9.55 -1.37 -4.40
N LEU A 187 8.37 -0.97 -3.92
CA LEU A 187 8.16 -0.57 -2.52
C LEU A 187 8.48 -1.73 -1.57
N ILE A 188 8.00 -2.94 -1.91
CA ILE A 188 8.24 -4.15 -1.12
C ILE A 188 9.75 -4.48 -1.07
N LYS A 189 10.41 -4.53 -2.23
CA LYS A 189 11.86 -4.86 -2.31
C LYS A 189 12.71 -3.85 -1.57
N GLU A 190 12.39 -2.57 -1.68
CA GLU A 190 13.17 -1.46 -1.13
C GLU A 190 12.97 -1.25 0.38
N LEU A 191 11.79 -1.50 0.90
CA LEU A 191 11.44 -1.16 2.28
C LEU A 191 11.23 -2.36 3.20
N SER A 192 10.72 -3.51 2.71
CA SER A 192 10.35 -4.61 3.60
C SER A 192 11.52 -5.54 3.93
N ASN A 193 11.54 -6.00 5.17
CA ASN A 193 12.38 -7.11 5.60
C ASN A 193 11.59 -8.37 5.96
N ARG A 194 10.25 -8.30 5.91
CA ARG A 194 9.31 -9.38 6.15
C ARG A 194 8.06 -9.17 5.31
N ILE A 195 7.45 -10.25 4.83
CA ILE A 195 6.29 -10.16 3.95
C ILE A 195 5.22 -11.10 4.48
N LEU A 196 4.01 -10.58 4.58
CA LEU A 196 2.81 -11.31 4.99
C LEU A 196 1.82 -11.33 3.83
N GLU A 197 1.39 -12.49 3.43
CA GLU A 197 0.32 -12.66 2.45
C GLU A 197 -1.02 -12.87 3.14
N ILE A 198 -2.04 -12.13 2.69
CA ILE A 198 -3.42 -12.39 3.08
C ILE A 198 -4.11 -13.14 1.94
N ASP A 199 -4.33 -14.43 2.15
CA ASP A 199 -5.08 -15.27 1.24
C ASP A 199 -5.92 -16.30 2.00
N ASN A 200 -7.03 -16.72 1.40
CA ASN A 200 -7.95 -17.74 1.94
C ASN A 200 -8.28 -17.55 3.44
N LYS A 201 -8.50 -16.28 3.85
CA LYS A 201 -8.82 -15.89 5.24
C LYS A 201 -7.71 -16.20 6.25
N SER A 202 -6.50 -16.45 5.79
CA SER A 202 -5.29 -16.64 6.58
C SER A 202 -4.27 -15.54 6.32
N ILE A 203 -3.32 -15.37 7.23
CA ILE A 203 -2.17 -14.49 7.07
C ILE A 203 -0.93 -15.33 7.29
N ASN A 204 -0.12 -15.48 6.25
CA ASN A 204 1.07 -16.32 6.25
C ASN A 204 2.31 -15.49 5.91
N GLU A 205 3.45 -15.88 6.44
CA GLU A 205 4.72 -15.30 6.05
C GLU A 205 5.20 -15.97 4.76
N VAL A 206 5.62 -15.15 3.79
CA VAL A 206 6.10 -15.60 2.48
C VAL A 206 7.48 -15.03 2.18
N SER A 207 8.22 -15.70 1.31
CA SER A 207 9.54 -15.25 0.89
C SER A 207 9.45 -14.15 -0.16
N LYS A 208 10.57 -13.43 -0.39
CA LYS A 208 10.62 -12.45 -1.49
C LYS A 208 10.57 -13.09 -2.88
N ASP A 209 10.99 -14.34 -2.97
CA ASP A 209 11.01 -15.09 -4.23
C ASP A 209 9.59 -15.51 -4.66
N ASP A 210 8.69 -15.70 -3.69
CA ASP A 210 7.28 -16.03 -3.94
C ASP A 210 6.46 -14.82 -4.43
N LEU A 211 7.01 -13.59 -4.37
CA LEU A 211 6.28 -12.37 -4.75
C LEU A 211 5.92 -12.29 -6.24
N GLU A 212 6.71 -12.89 -7.09
CA GLU A 212 6.48 -12.87 -8.54
C GLU A 212 5.17 -13.59 -8.90
N ASP A 213 4.81 -14.63 -8.13
CA ASP A 213 3.56 -15.36 -8.31
C ASP A 213 2.34 -14.70 -7.66
N ILE A 214 2.52 -13.93 -6.59
CA ILE A 214 1.42 -13.28 -5.85
C ILE A 214 0.86 -12.05 -6.60
N ASN A 215 1.70 -11.36 -7.37
CA ASN A 215 1.33 -10.12 -8.07
C ASN A 215 1.13 -10.34 -9.58
N VAL A 216 0.59 -11.49 -9.95
CA VAL A 216 0.30 -11.85 -11.33
C VAL A 216 -1.19 -11.87 -11.57
N SER A 217 -1.64 -11.09 -12.54
CA SER A 217 -2.99 -11.19 -13.09
C SER A 217 -2.98 -12.11 -14.30
N THR A 218 -3.98 -12.97 -14.37
CA THR A 218 -4.14 -13.92 -15.49
C THR A 218 -5.29 -13.47 -16.39
N MET A 219 -5.02 -13.32 -17.67
CA MET A 219 -5.98 -12.97 -18.71
C MET A 219 -6.08 -14.12 -19.71
N VAL A 220 -7.28 -14.51 -20.07
CA VAL A 220 -7.51 -15.53 -21.10
C VAL A 220 -8.28 -14.92 -22.26
N PHE A 221 -7.70 -14.92 -23.42
CA PHE A 221 -8.30 -14.43 -24.66
C PHE A 221 -8.63 -15.57 -25.61
N VAL A 222 -9.54 -15.33 -26.58
CA VAL A 222 -9.63 -16.17 -27.75
C VAL A 222 -8.33 -16.04 -28.51
N ASN A 223 -7.72 -17.16 -28.90
CA ASN A 223 -6.51 -17.09 -29.70
C ASN A 223 -6.82 -16.53 -31.12
N ASP A 224 -6.14 -15.46 -31.44
CA ASP A 224 -6.20 -14.82 -32.78
C ASP A 224 -4.79 -14.71 -33.34
N ILE A 225 -4.68 -14.79 -34.66
CA ILE A 225 -3.39 -14.81 -35.38
C ILE A 225 -2.52 -13.59 -35.06
N GLY A 226 -3.13 -12.44 -34.77
CA GLY A 226 -2.41 -11.20 -34.41
C GLY A 226 -2.01 -11.09 -32.92
N LEU A 227 -2.66 -11.83 -32.03
CA LEU A 227 -2.46 -11.66 -30.58
C LEU A 227 -1.03 -12.04 -30.15
N LYS A 228 -0.47 -13.10 -30.72
CA LYS A 228 0.90 -13.51 -30.41
C LYS A 228 1.91 -12.44 -30.81
N SER A 229 1.81 -11.89 -32.04
CA SER A 229 2.68 -10.80 -32.47
C SER A 229 2.56 -9.56 -31.62
N PHE A 230 1.33 -9.21 -31.18
CA PHE A 230 1.09 -8.12 -30.24
C PHE A 230 1.77 -8.37 -28.89
N LEU A 231 1.74 -9.60 -28.36
CA LEU A 231 2.39 -9.95 -27.10
C LEU A 231 3.92 -9.91 -27.21
N ASP A 232 4.47 -10.38 -28.34
CA ASP A 232 5.92 -10.34 -28.60
C ASP A 232 6.42 -8.88 -28.68
N GLU A 233 5.66 -7.97 -29.29
CA GLU A 233 5.95 -6.52 -29.34
C GLU A 233 5.86 -5.85 -27.98
N ASN A 234 5.05 -6.38 -27.06
CA ASN A 234 4.85 -5.89 -25.69
C ASN A 234 5.48 -6.81 -24.64
N SER A 235 6.53 -7.54 -24.99
CA SER A 235 7.16 -8.54 -24.12
C SER A 235 7.64 -8.01 -22.77
N GLU A 236 7.94 -6.73 -22.66
CA GLU A 236 8.28 -6.05 -21.40
C GLU A 236 7.13 -5.98 -20.39
N LYS A 237 5.88 -6.04 -20.85
CA LYS A 237 4.65 -6.02 -20.02
C LYS A 237 4.18 -7.42 -19.65
N VAL A 238 4.66 -8.45 -20.34
CA VAL A 238 4.18 -9.84 -20.24
C VAL A 238 5.19 -10.70 -19.49
N ILE A 239 4.74 -11.37 -18.42
CA ILE A 239 5.57 -12.33 -17.67
C ILE A 239 5.69 -13.63 -18.47
N SER A 240 4.56 -14.14 -18.93
CA SER A 240 4.48 -15.34 -19.77
C SER A 240 3.15 -15.40 -20.50
N PHE A 241 3.12 -16.12 -21.61
CA PHE A 241 1.87 -16.51 -22.27
C PHE A 241 1.96 -17.94 -22.77
N ASN A 242 0.81 -18.61 -22.81
CA ASN A 242 0.67 -19.99 -23.28
C ASN A 242 -0.58 -20.13 -24.13
N GLU A 243 -0.47 -20.93 -25.20
CA GLU A 243 -1.56 -21.23 -26.12
C GLU A 243 -2.04 -22.67 -25.92
N GLU A 244 -3.31 -22.84 -25.53
CA GLU A 244 -3.95 -24.13 -25.37
C GLU A 244 -5.41 -24.08 -25.84
N GLU A 245 -5.84 -25.09 -26.58
CA GLU A 245 -7.25 -25.28 -27.00
C GLU A 245 -7.91 -24.03 -27.65
N GLY A 246 -7.16 -23.28 -28.45
CA GLY A 246 -7.68 -22.06 -29.10
C GLY A 246 -7.85 -20.87 -28.16
N LYS A 247 -7.20 -20.92 -27.02
CA LYS A 247 -7.13 -19.82 -26.04
C LYS A 247 -5.69 -19.42 -25.81
N MET A 248 -5.49 -18.13 -25.59
CA MET A 248 -4.22 -17.54 -25.17
C MET A 248 -4.33 -17.13 -23.69
N THR A 249 -3.61 -17.80 -22.83
CA THR A 249 -3.47 -17.43 -21.42
C THR A 249 -2.26 -16.52 -21.27
N ILE A 250 -2.47 -15.31 -20.77
CA ILE A 250 -1.45 -14.27 -20.62
C ILE A 250 -1.29 -13.97 -19.12
N ARG A 251 -0.07 -13.99 -18.63
CA ARG A 251 0.26 -13.60 -17.26
C ARG A 251 1.02 -12.28 -17.28
N VAL A 252 0.52 -11.31 -16.56
CA VAL A 252 1.09 -9.97 -16.46
C VAL A 252 1.15 -9.54 -15.00
N ARG A 253 1.97 -8.55 -14.69
CA ARG A 253 1.99 -7.97 -13.34
C ARG A 253 0.66 -7.29 -13.04
N SER A 254 0.13 -7.48 -11.82
CA SER A 254 -1.18 -6.94 -11.42
C SER A 254 -1.22 -5.40 -11.42
N ASP A 255 -0.08 -4.74 -11.18
CA ASP A 255 0.01 -3.27 -11.19
C ASP A 255 -0.23 -2.63 -12.56
N ILE A 256 0.02 -3.35 -13.65
CA ILE A 256 -0.21 -2.89 -15.04
C ILE A 256 -1.37 -3.61 -15.72
N SER A 257 -1.95 -4.61 -15.07
CA SER A 257 -2.90 -5.55 -15.69
C SER A 257 -4.11 -4.84 -16.29
N ASN A 258 -4.71 -3.89 -15.57
CA ASN A 258 -5.91 -3.17 -16.01
C ASN A 258 -5.64 -2.25 -17.21
N GLU A 259 -4.46 -1.63 -17.29
CA GLU A 259 -4.05 -0.79 -18.40
C GLU A 259 -3.76 -1.66 -19.63
N PHE A 260 -3.00 -2.73 -19.43
CA PHE A 260 -2.65 -3.66 -20.49
C PHE A 260 -3.89 -4.43 -21.02
N LEU A 261 -4.83 -4.78 -20.15
CA LEU A 261 -6.12 -5.36 -20.54
C LEU A 261 -6.89 -4.45 -21.50
N LYS A 262 -6.97 -3.15 -21.20
CA LYS A 262 -7.61 -2.16 -22.06
C LYS A 262 -6.91 -2.05 -23.41
N GLU A 263 -5.59 -2.08 -23.42
CA GLU A 263 -4.78 -2.05 -24.63
C GLU A 263 -5.12 -3.24 -25.55
N ILE A 264 -5.13 -4.46 -25.01
CA ILE A 264 -5.45 -5.68 -25.75
C ILE A 264 -6.88 -5.62 -26.30
N ILE A 265 -7.86 -5.20 -25.47
CA ILE A 265 -9.27 -5.09 -25.90
C ILE A 265 -9.44 -4.03 -26.99
N ASN A 266 -8.75 -2.89 -26.91
CA ASN A 266 -8.81 -1.84 -27.92
C ASN A 266 -8.22 -2.26 -29.28
N HIS A 267 -7.33 -3.26 -29.31
CA HIS A 267 -6.86 -3.90 -30.56
C HIS A 267 -7.84 -4.93 -31.11
N GLY A 268 -9.00 -5.11 -30.46
CA GLY A 268 -10.08 -5.96 -30.95
C GLY A 268 -10.01 -7.42 -30.48
N TYR A 269 -9.10 -7.78 -29.58
CA TYR A 269 -9.01 -9.15 -29.07
C TYR A 269 -10.10 -9.44 -28.03
N VAL A 270 -10.64 -10.65 -28.05
CA VAL A 270 -11.81 -11.05 -27.27
C VAL A 270 -11.39 -11.72 -25.96
N LEU A 271 -11.66 -11.04 -24.84
CA LEU A 271 -11.45 -11.56 -23.48
C LEU A 271 -12.45 -12.67 -23.16
N LYS A 272 -11.99 -13.76 -22.57
CA LYS A 272 -12.81 -14.87 -22.04
C LYS A 272 -12.81 -14.89 -20.52
N TYR A 273 -11.69 -14.59 -19.89
CA TYR A 273 -11.55 -14.67 -18.44
C TYR A 273 -10.47 -13.68 -17.98
N TYR A 274 -10.66 -13.10 -16.81
CA TYR A 274 -9.69 -12.25 -16.12
C TYR A 274 -9.70 -12.57 -14.64
N GLU A 275 -8.52 -12.79 -14.08
CA GLU A 275 -8.28 -12.96 -12.64
C GLU A 275 -7.13 -12.05 -12.22
N GLU A 276 -7.42 -11.19 -11.24
CA GLU A 276 -6.48 -10.24 -10.65
C GLU A 276 -5.78 -10.83 -9.43
#